data_bbffe188b4aacb703b1372e61adbe656
#
_entry.id   bbffe188b4aacb703b1372e61adbe656
#
_cell.length_a   1.000
_cell.length_b   1.000
_cell.length_c   1.000
_cell.angle_alpha   90.00
_cell.angle_beta   90.00
_cell.angle_gamma   90.00
#
_symmetry.space_group_name_H-M   'P 1'
#
loop_
_entity.id
_entity.type
_entity.pdbx_description
1 polymer ?
#
loop_
_entity_poly.entity_id
_entity_poly.type
_entity_poly.pdbx_seq_one_letter_code
_entity_poly.pdbx_strand_id
1 'polypeptide(L)'
;MNHRSIRVFLGGYVNFLNAQNINCRALSEHLDQQKFEVWTMLFWYQNAKDFQRIPGVHYLKCHRPVRLLGWIPYFWGVLRCDVAFLPKGERIRLCKLVAKLSGCKLFTTVEGIISGTNYEKLMKTSYGLDTFRLFVPNLYGITRFIADQLLRDHNIPCKEQVLYLGVEAQKFINNRLQENCSLSNIVFIGNNIQYKGIEDFLLAAESYPTLIFHCVGGHQMRDGLLEEYVKLHKLHNVIYHGQLDHTQLSNLLSEMDLMFFPSRSEGFPKVMLETACAGVPTLCYGDYGADEWITTGKDGYVVNTFDEAKEVIHKLIDRPEHLQELSRNAIELGKRFDWKILVKDWEEEIVRIANK
;
A
#
# COMPACT_ATOMS: atom_id res chain seq x y z
N MET A 1 27.08 16.72 -22.32
CA MET A 1 27.37 16.99 -20.89
C MET A 1 27.10 15.69 -20.13
N ASN A 2 28.14 15.08 -19.55
CA ASN A 2 27.96 13.91 -18.69
C ASN A 2 27.21 14.38 -17.43
N HIS A 3 25.89 14.21 -17.42
CA HIS A 3 25.13 14.40 -16.18
C HIS A 3 25.53 13.29 -15.22
N ARG A 4 26.19 13.66 -14.12
CA ARG A 4 26.47 12.77 -12.99
C ARG A 4 25.12 12.21 -12.50
N SER A 5 25.01 10.89 -12.36
CA SER A 5 23.81 10.25 -11.77
C SER A 5 23.57 10.76 -10.34
N ILE A 6 22.31 10.98 -10.00
CA ILE A 6 21.91 11.39 -8.64
C ILE A 6 21.98 10.14 -7.74
N ARG A 7 22.73 10.24 -6.64
CA ARG A 7 22.79 9.16 -5.65
C ARG A 7 21.61 9.27 -4.70
N VAL A 8 20.79 8.20 -4.68
CA VAL A 8 19.56 8.14 -3.89
C VAL A 8 19.66 7.06 -2.83
N PHE A 9 19.46 7.41 -1.57
CA PHE A 9 19.34 6.46 -0.47
C PHE A 9 17.88 6.17 -0.16
N LEU A 10 17.49 4.90 -0.26
CA LEU A 10 16.16 4.39 0.13
C LEU A 10 16.29 3.72 1.50
N GLY A 11 15.80 4.39 2.55
CA GLY A 11 15.96 4.01 3.95
C GLY A 11 15.07 2.84 4.40
N GLY A 12 14.89 1.83 3.56
CA GLY A 12 14.14 0.61 3.85
C GLY A 12 14.99 -0.65 3.76
N TYR A 13 14.61 -1.71 4.46
CA TYR A 13 15.26 -3.03 4.41
C TYR A 13 14.57 -3.90 3.36
N VAL A 14 15.12 -3.92 2.14
CA VAL A 14 14.45 -4.54 0.97
C VAL A 14 14.28 -6.06 1.03
N ASN A 15 14.92 -6.74 1.99
CA ASN A 15 14.76 -8.16 2.29
C ASN A 15 13.86 -8.46 3.51
N PHE A 16 13.11 -7.47 4.00
CA PHE A 16 12.17 -7.64 5.10
C PHE A 16 10.77 -7.18 4.70
N LEU A 17 9.79 -8.07 4.86
CA LEU A 17 8.41 -7.85 4.40
C LEU A 17 7.63 -6.95 5.37
N ASN A 18 7.52 -5.67 5.05
CA ASN A 18 6.50 -4.76 5.54
C ASN A 18 6.21 -3.71 4.46
N ALA A 19 5.10 -2.98 4.58
CA ALA A 19 4.62 -2.06 3.54
C ALA A 19 5.71 -1.08 3.05
N GLN A 20 6.40 -0.39 3.97
CA GLN A 20 7.41 0.61 3.64
C GLN A 20 8.67 0.01 3.00
N ASN A 21 9.08 -1.18 3.45
CA ASN A 21 10.23 -1.88 2.88
C ASN A 21 9.90 -2.40 1.47
N ILE A 22 8.67 -2.89 1.24
CA ILE A 22 8.18 -3.29 -0.09
C ILE A 22 8.18 -2.09 -1.03
N ASN A 23 7.80 -0.90 -0.57
CA ASN A 23 7.86 0.33 -1.37
C ASN A 23 9.30 0.71 -1.73
N CYS A 24 10.24 0.65 -0.77
CA CYS A 24 11.66 0.88 -1.05
C CYS A 24 12.24 -0.16 -2.02
N ARG A 25 11.80 -1.41 -1.92
CA ARG A 25 12.19 -2.48 -2.86
C ARG A 25 11.70 -2.16 -4.26
N ALA A 26 10.42 -1.83 -4.41
CA ALA A 26 9.85 -1.48 -5.70
C ALA A 26 10.54 -0.25 -6.33
N LEU A 27 10.78 0.80 -5.55
CA LEU A 27 11.57 1.94 -6.01
C LEU A 27 12.98 1.54 -6.45
N SER A 28 13.63 0.60 -5.73
CA SER A 28 14.95 0.10 -6.11
C SER A 28 14.92 -0.70 -7.43
N GLU A 29 13.80 -1.33 -7.76
CA GLU A 29 13.59 -2.11 -8.98
C GLU A 29 13.24 -1.24 -10.19
N HIS A 30 12.54 -0.09 -9.97
CA HIS A 30 11.94 0.70 -11.04
C HIS A 30 12.63 2.04 -11.34
N LEU A 31 13.42 2.62 -10.42
CA LEU A 31 14.16 3.84 -10.68
C LEU A 31 15.15 3.66 -11.85
N ASP A 32 15.18 4.61 -12.76
CA ASP A 32 16.05 4.59 -13.94
C ASP A 32 17.55 4.65 -13.52
N GLN A 33 18.24 3.53 -13.62
CA GLN A 33 19.65 3.40 -13.23
C GLN A 33 20.62 4.22 -14.11
N GLN A 34 20.16 4.77 -15.23
CA GLN A 34 20.96 5.72 -16.01
C GLN A 34 20.97 7.11 -15.36
N LYS A 35 19.91 7.43 -14.63
CA LYS A 35 19.75 8.72 -13.92
C LYS A 35 20.12 8.64 -12.44
N PHE A 36 19.87 7.49 -11.82
CA PHE A 36 19.96 7.32 -10.37
C PHE A 36 20.91 6.19 -9.98
N GLU A 37 21.83 6.47 -9.06
CA GLU A 37 22.63 5.48 -8.36
C GLU A 37 21.92 5.14 -7.05
N VAL A 38 21.29 3.96 -6.98
CA VAL A 38 20.39 3.58 -5.88
C VAL A 38 21.15 2.86 -4.76
N TRP A 39 20.97 3.36 -3.55
CA TRP A 39 21.47 2.79 -2.30
C TRP A 39 20.32 2.39 -1.40
N THR A 40 20.36 1.20 -0.80
CA THR A 40 19.31 0.71 0.13
C THR A 40 19.88 -0.16 1.22
N MET A 41 19.04 -0.69 2.12
CA MET A 41 19.49 -1.46 3.28
C MET A 41 19.12 -2.93 3.19
N LEU A 42 19.96 -3.79 3.77
CA LEU A 42 19.71 -5.21 3.97
C LEU A 42 19.89 -5.60 5.44
N PHE A 43 18.98 -6.42 5.95
CA PHE A 43 19.27 -7.21 7.14
C PHE A 43 20.21 -8.35 6.78
N TRP A 44 21.41 -8.36 7.34
CA TRP A 44 22.43 -9.36 7.01
C TRP A 44 22.13 -10.75 7.58
N TYR A 45 21.32 -10.86 8.60
CA TYR A 45 21.07 -12.09 9.35
C TYR A 45 19.73 -12.78 9.01
N GLN A 46 18.84 -12.15 8.26
CA GLN A 46 17.53 -12.68 7.90
C GLN A 46 17.45 -12.81 6.38
N ASN A 47 17.19 -14.03 5.89
CA ASN A 47 16.96 -14.36 4.48
C ASN A 47 17.91 -13.68 3.47
N ALA A 48 19.08 -13.22 3.96
CA ALA A 48 20.06 -12.54 3.11
C ALA A 48 20.68 -13.46 2.05
N LYS A 49 20.60 -14.79 2.28
CA LYS A 49 21.08 -15.79 1.32
C LYS A 49 20.09 -16.03 0.19
N ASP A 50 18.78 -15.97 0.50
CA ASP A 50 17.69 -16.24 -0.44
C ASP A 50 17.18 -14.99 -1.13
N PHE A 51 17.63 -13.80 -0.69
CA PHE A 51 17.25 -12.53 -1.30
C PHE A 51 17.96 -12.35 -2.65
N GLN A 52 17.18 -12.36 -3.73
CA GLN A 52 17.67 -12.02 -5.05
C GLN A 52 18.01 -10.52 -5.11
N ARG A 53 19.30 -10.21 -5.30
CA ARG A 53 19.78 -8.84 -5.42
C ARG A 53 19.32 -8.22 -6.72
N ILE A 54 18.89 -6.96 -6.63
CA ILE A 54 18.52 -6.15 -7.78
C ILE A 54 19.83 -5.70 -8.44
N PRO A 55 20.05 -5.94 -9.74
CA PRO A 55 21.24 -5.47 -10.44
C PRO A 55 21.39 -3.95 -10.34
N GLY A 56 22.62 -3.44 -10.24
CA GLY A 56 22.91 -2.02 -10.19
C GLY A 56 22.59 -1.31 -8.87
N VAL A 57 22.02 -2.01 -7.88
CA VAL A 57 21.68 -1.42 -6.57
C VAL A 57 22.77 -1.69 -5.53
N HIS A 58 23.15 -0.66 -4.77
CA HIS A 58 24.12 -0.73 -3.68
C HIS A 58 23.45 -1.05 -2.35
N TYR A 59 24.02 -1.97 -1.58
CA TYR A 59 23.42 -2.44 -0.33
C TYR A 59 24.27 -2.13 0.88
N LEU A 60 23.68 -1.40 1.84
CA LEU A 60 24.21 -1.16 3.16
C LEU A 60 23.72 -2.23 4.14
N LYS A 61 24.64 -3.00 4.70
CA LYS A 61 24.33 -4.13 5.57
C LYS A 61 24.02 -3.65 6.99
N CYS A 62 22.90 -4.10 7.56
CA CYS A 62 22.58 -3.91 8.96
C CYS A 62 22.86 -5.20 9.74
N HIS A 63 23.78 -5.14 10.69
CA HIS A 63 24.18 -6.26 11.53
C HIS A 63 23.44 -6.27 12.87
N ARG A 64 23.37 -7.44 13.52
CA ARG A 64 22.91 -7.55 14.92
C ARG A 64 24.00 -7.11 15.89
N PRO A 65 23.64 -6.56 17.07
CA PRO A 65 22.29 -6.19 17.48
C PRO A 65 21.80 -4.88 16.84
N VAL A 66 20.61 -4.91 16.23
CA VAL A 66 20.05 -3.75 15.48
C VAL A 66 19.93 -2.48 16.35
N ARG A 67 19.67 -2.62 17.65
CA ARG A 67 19.60 -1.49 18.58
C ARG A 67 20.91 -0.70 18.63
N LEU A 68 22.04 -1.40 18.55
CA LEU A 68 23.37 -0.79 18.64
C LEU A 68 23.93 -0.41 17.26
N LEU A 69 23.74 -1.24 16.25
CA LEU A 69 24.38 -1.09 14.93
C LEU A 69 23.45 -0.57 13.84
N GLY A 70 22.14 -0.52 14.10
CA GLY A 70 21.13 -0.12 13.10
C GLY A 70 21.23 1.33 12.63
N TRP A 71 22.02 2.20 13.29
CA TRP A 71 22.27 3.57 12.84
C TRP A 71 23.32 3.65 11.72
N ILE A 72 24.20 2.65 11.61
CA ILE A 72 25.32 2.63 10.66
C ILE A 72 24.86 2.75 9.19
N PRO A 73 23.89 1.94 8.70
CA PRO A 73 23.43 2.07 7.31
C PRO A 73 22.74 3.40 7.04
N TYR A 74 22.01 3.98 8.01
CA TYR A 74 21.46 5.34 7.86
C TYR A 74 22.54 6.40 7.75
N PHE A 75 23.58 6.34 8.62
CA PHE A 75 24.72 7.26 8.58
C PHE A 75 25.41 7.23 7.22
N TRP A 76 25.78 6.03 6.75
CA TRP A 76 26.49 5.88 5.47
C TRP A 76 25.62 6.20 4.25
N GLY A 77 24.32 5.86 4.30
CA GLY A 77 23.38 6.19 3.23
C GLY A 77 23.22 7.68 3.05
N VAL A 78 22.98 8.42 4.14
CA VAL A 78 22.82 9.88 4.11
C VAL A 78 24.15 10.58 3.81
N LEU A 79 25.28 10.08 4.30
CA LEU A 79 26.58 10.67 4.04
C LEU A 79 26.99 10.59 2.57
N ARG A 80 26.63 9.52 1.87
CA ARG A 80 27.09 9.25 0.50
C ARG A 80 26.14 9.70 -0.58
N CYS A 81 24.86 9.88 -0.27
CA CYS A 81 23.83 10.16 -1.25
C CYS A 81 23.48 11.65 -1.33
N ASP A 82 22.99 12.06 -2.47
CA ASP A 82 22.57 13.44 -2.73
C ASP A 82 21.14 13.65 -2.18
N VAL A 83 20.30 12.60 -2.24
CA VAL A 83 18.93 12.58 -1.72
C VAL A 83 18.68 11.31 -0.90
N ALA A 84 17.94 11.42 0.20
CA ALA A 84 17.56 10.28 1.04
C ALA A 84 16.05 10.25 1.32
N PHE A 85 15.40 9.16 0.92
CA PHE A 85 14.04 8.80 1.28
C PHE A 85 14.04 8.00 2.59
N LEU A 86 13.34 8.50 3.61
CA LEU A 86 13.30 7.90 4.95
C LEU A 86 11.84 7.57 5.33
N PRO A 87 11.25 6.47 4.84
CA PRO A 87 9.81 6.19 4.93
C PRO A 87 9.28 6.05 6.35
N LYS A 88 10.15 5.70 7.32
CA LYS A 88 9.75 5.51 8.72
C LYS A 88 10.13 6.67 9.63
N GLY A 89 10.86 7.67 9.12
CA GLY A 89 11.42 8.73 9.96
C GLY A 89 12.37 8.22 11.06
N GLU A 90 12.76 6.95 11.02
CA GLU A 90 13.68 6.37 11.99
C GLU A 90 15.01 7.12 11.97
N ARG A 91 15.55 7.40 13.18
CA ARG A 91 16.83 8.09 13.38
C ARG A 91 16.93 9.46 12.69
N ILE A 92 15.80 10.12 12.49
CA ILE A 92 15.72 11.39 11.76
C ILE A 92 16.69 12.47 12.28
N ARG A 93 16.91 12.57 13.60
CA ARG A 93 17.85 13.56 14.16
C ARG A 93 19.28 13.28 13.72
N LEU A 94 19.71 12.01 13.74
CA LEU A 94 21.03 11.62 13.21
C LEU A 94 21.10 11.93 11.71
N CYS A 95 20.10 11.49 10.94
CA CYS A 95 20.06 11.74 9.50
C CYS A 95 20.12 13.25 9.17
N LYS A 96 19.41 14.11 9.92
CA LYS A 96 19.48 15.57 9.75
C LYS A 96 20.86 16.14 10.06
N LEU A 97 21.52 15.64 11.11
CA LEU A 97 22.88 16.08 11.45
C LEU A 97 23.86 15.71 10.32
N VAL A 98 23.81 14.45 9.87
CA VAL A 98 24.67 13.97 8.77
C VAL A 98 24.35 14.72 7.47
N ALA A 99 23.08 14.94 7.16
CA ALA A 99 22.64 15.67 5.98
C ALA A 99 23.16 17.11 5.94
N LYS A 100 23.21 17.81 7.09
CA LYS A 100 23.83 19.14 7.18
C LYS A 100 25.32 19.14 6.82
N LEU A 101 26.03 18.04 7.12
CA LEU A 101 27.47 17.91 6.84
C LEU A 101 27.73 17.47 5.41
N SER A 102 26.89 16.58 4.85
CA SER A 102 27.06 16.02 3.51
C SER A 102 26.37 16.80 2.39
N GLY A 103 25.43 17.69 2.74
CA GLY A 103 24.56 18.35 1.76
C GLY A 103 23.38 17.50 1.29
N CYS A 104 23.24 16.26 1.78
CA CYS A 104 22.15 15.36 1.41
C CYS A 104 20.77 15.97 1.73
N LYS A 105 19.83 15.85 0.81
CA LYS A 105 18.45 16.33 0.98
C LYS A 105 17.57 15.18 1.47
N LEU A 106 16.86 15.41 2.57
CA LEU A 106 15.98 14.41 3.16
C LEU A 106 14.54 14.63 2.72
N PHE A 107 13.80 13.54 2.43
CA PHE A 107 12.37 13.57 2.23
C PHE A 107 11.70 12.31 2.77
N THR A 108 10.38 12.37 2.97
CA THR A 108 9.56 11.24 3.42
C THR A 108 8.14 11.35 2.91
N THR A 109 7.39 10.24 3.03
CA THR A 109 5.96 10.16 2.80
C THR A 109 5.21 9.91 4.10
N VAL A 110 3.97 10.39 4.17
CA VAL A 110 3.00 10.00 5.20
C VAL A 110 2.14 8.89 4.60
N GLU A 111 2.22 7.69 5.16
CA GLU A 111 1.65 6.47 4.60
C GLU A 111 0.37 5.99 5.31
N GLY A 112 -0.22 6.82 6.17
CA GLY A 112 -1.44 6.46 6.87
C GLY A 112 -2.10 7.62 7.55
N ILE A 113 -3.38 7.47 7.85
CA ILE A 113 -4.17 8.44 8.61
C ILE A 113 -3.62 8.56 10.03
N ILE A 114 -3.32 9.79 10.44
CA ILE A 114 -2.78 10.10 11.77
C ILE A 114 -3.92 10.50 12.72
N SER A 115 -4.72 9.50 13.11
CA SER A 115 -5.84 9.66 14.05
C SER A 115 -6.01 8.43 14.92
N GLY A 116 -6.82 8.48 15.95
CA GLY A 116 -7.16 7.36 16.84
C GLY A 116 -5.93 6.58 17.31
N THR A 117 -5.96 5.27 17.17
CA THR A 117 -4.88 4.37 17.62
C THR A 117 -3.55 4.61 16.91
N ASN A 118 -3.57 5.08 15.67
CA ASN A 118 -2.34 5.42 14.93
C ASN A 118 -1.68 6.67 15.53
N TYR A 119 -2.47 7.68 15.88
CA TYR A 119 -1.99 8.86 16.58
C TYR A 119 -1.38 8.50 17.95
N GLU A 120 -2.10 7.67 18.73
CA GLU A 120 -1.61 7.22 20.03
C GLU A 120 -0.29 6.44 19.94
N LYS A 121 -0.18 5.54 18.96
CA LYS A 121 1.07 4.80 18.70
C LYS A 121 2.21 5.75 18.30
N LEU A 122 1.94 6.73 17.44
CA LEU A 122 2.91 7.73 17.02
C LEU A 122 3.40 8.55 18.21
N MET A 123 2.48 9.02 19.08
CA MET A 123 2.83 9.83 20.25
C MET A 123 3.64 9.06 21.31
N LYS A 124 3.58 7.73 21.33
CA LYS A 124 4.45 6.87 22.17
C LYS A 124 5.88 6.74 21.62
N THR A 125 6.13 7.17 20.38
CA THR A 125 7.49 7.21 19.83
C THR A 125 8.26 8.41 20.35
N SER A 126 9.59 8.37 20.30
CA SER A 126 10.46 9.45 20.81
C SER A 126 10.29 10.79 20.11
N TYR A 127 9.62 10.84 18.96
CA TYR A 127 9.51 12.03 18.12
C TYR A 127 8.07 12.46 17.88
N GLY A 128 7.07 11.59 18.08
CA GLY A 128 5.68 11.91 17.84
C GLY A 128 5.46 12.56 16.46
N LEU A 129 4.70 13.64 16.43
CA LEU A 129 4.43 14.43 15.22
C LEU A 129 5.68 15.13 14.65
N ASP A 130 6.72 15.33 15.45
CA ASP A 130 7.98 15.92 14.96
C ASP A 130 8.66 15.02 13.91
N THR A 131 8.32 13.73 13.89
CA THR A 131 8.74 12.83 12.82
C THR A 131 8.43 13.42 11.44
N PHE A 132 7.26 14.04 11.27
CA PHE A 132 6.85 14.65 10.01
C PHE A 132 7.31 16.11 9.89
N ARG A 133 7.18 16.93 10.95
CA ARG A 133 7.61 18.34 10.96
C ARG A 133 9.06 18.52 10.55
N LEU A 134 9.91 17.57 10.94
CA LEU A 134 11.33 17.61 10.61
C LEU A 134 11.61 17.41 9.11
N PHE A 135 10.68 16.92 8.31
CA PHE A 135 10.85 16.77 6.87
C PHE A 135 10.29 17.93 6.04
N VAL A 136 9.51 18.83 6.63
CA VAL A 136 9.06 20.03 5.91
C VAL A 136 10.29 20.84 5.46
N PRO A 137 10.37 21.28 4.17
CA PRO A 137 9.35 21.30 3.14
C PRO A 137 9.31 20.08 2.18
N ASN A 138 9.99 18.98 2.46
CA ASN A 138 10.04 17.79 1.61
C ASN A 138 9.24 16.63 2.23
N LEU A 139 8.04 16.93 2.71
CA LEU A 139 7.05 15.97 3.22
C LEU A 139 5.95 15.78 2.18
N TYR A 140 5.60 14.54 1.85
CA TYR A 140 4.61 14.18 0.83
C TYR A 140 3.51 13.30 1.43
N GLY A 141 2.26 13.48 1.00
CA GLY A 141 1.22 12.48 1.20
C GLY A 141 1.31 11.37 0.14
N ILE A 142 0.95 10.15 0.51
CA ILE A 142 0.75 9.07 -0.48
C ILE A 142 -0.65 9.13 -1.11
N THR A 143 -1.55 9.93 -0.54
CA THR A 143 -2.84 10.36 -1.10
C THR A 143 -3.07 11.81 -0.72
N ARG A 144 -3.92 12.51 -1.47
CA ARG A 144 -4.32 13.88 -1.12
C ARG A 144 -5.09 13.91 0.20
N PHE A 145 -5.98 12.94 0.39
CA PHE A 145 -6.73 12.79 1.62
C PHE A 145 -5.82 12.78 2.87
N ILE A 146 -4.74 11.99 2.85
CA ILE A 146 -3.77 11.93 3.95
C ILE A 146 -3.04 13.27 4.12
N ALA A 147 -2.62 13.91 3.03
CA ALA A 147 -1.95 15.20 3.09
C ALA A 147 -2.85 16.28 3.71
N ASP A 148 -4.11 16.35 3.28
CA ASP A 148 -5.12 17.30 3.77
C ASP A 148 -5.50 17.01 5.23
N GLN A 149 -5.63 15.74 5.60
CA GLN A 149 -5.89 15.33 6.98
C GLN A 149 -4.75 15.76 7.92
N LEU A 150 -3.50 15.56 7.51
CA LEU A 150 -2.34 15.96 8.32
C LEU A 150 -2.26 17.49 8.50
N LEU A 151 -2.60 18.25 7.47
CA LEU A 151 -2.68 19.70 7.54
C LEU A 151 -3.81 20.16 8.45
N ARG A 152 -5.03 19.62 8.24
CA ARG A 152 -6.23 20.00 8.96
C ARG A 152 -6.14 19.71 10.47
N ASP A 153 -5.71 18.47 10.80
CA ASP A 153 -5.79 17.97 12.19
C ASP A 153 -4.54 18.28 12.99
N HIS A 154 -3.39 18.48 12.35
CA HIS A 154 -2.08 18.63 13.02
C HIS A 154 -1.29 19.88 12.61
N ASN A 155 -1.80 20.67 11.66
CA ASN A 155 -1.14 21.86 11.11
C ASN A 155 0.28 21.54 10.58
N ILE A 156 0.41 20.41 9.86
CA ILE A 156 1.66 19.98 9.23
C ILE A 156 1.44 19.92 7.72
N PRO A 157 2.03 20.86 6.94
CA PRO A 157 1.82 20.89 5.51
C PRO A 157 2.64 19.81 4.79
N CYS A 158 2.01 19.11 3.86
CA CYS A 158 2.66 18.30 2.83
C CYS A 158 2.92 19.12 1.57
N LYS A 159 3.75 18.58 0.69
CA LYS A 159 3.85 19.05 -0.68
C LYS A 159 2.51 18.88 -1.39
N GLU A 160 2.25 19.75 -2.36
CA GLU A 160 1.08 19.66 -3.23
C GLU A 160 1.11 18.38 -4.08
N GLN A 161 2.30 18.00 -4.55
CA GLN A 161 2.52 16.75 -5.26
C GLN A 161 2.29 15.56 -4.35
N VAL A 162 1.43 14.63 -4.77
CA VAL A 162 1.20 13.33 -4.11
C VAL A 162 2.15 12.30 -4.69
N LEU A 163 2.75 11.47 -3.84
CA LEU A 163 3.59 10.35 -4.25
C LEU A 163 2.86 9.04 -4.00
N TYR A 164 1.99 8.66 -4.92
CA TYR A 164 1.25 7.40 -4.83
C TYR A 164 2.17 6.20 -4.76
N LEU A 165 1.67 5.15 -4.12
CA LEU A 165 2.34 3.85 -4.07
C LEU A 165 1.80 2.97 -5.18
N GLY A 166 2.70 2.27 -5.88
CA GLY A 166 2.33 1.41 -6.99
C GLY A 166 2.13 -0.05 -6.60
N VAL A 167 1.62 -0.80 -7.57
CA VAL A 167 1.53 -2.25 -7.58
C VAL A 167 2.31 -2.82 -8.76
N GLU A 168 2.64 -4.11 -8.72
CA GLU A 168 3.20 -4.86 -9.84
C GLU A 168 2.06 -5.39 -10.70
N ALA A 169 1.47 -4.55 -11.54
CA ALA A 169 0.25 -4.88 -12.27
C ALA A 169 0.34 -6.20 -13.04
N GLN A 170 1.48 -6.48 -13.68
CA GLN A 170 1.69 -7.68 -14.47
C GLN A 170 1.56 -9.00 -13.67
N LYS A 171 1.73 -8.97 -12.36
CA LYS A 171 1.57 -10.15 -11.51
C LYS A 171 0.11 -10.55 -11.30
N PHE A 172 -0.82 -9.63 -11.55
CA PHE A 172 -2.24 -9.81 -11.29
C PHE A 172 -3.10 -9.73 -12.56
N ILE A 173 -2.57 -9.21 -13.68
CA ILE A 173 -3.30 -9.19 -14.95
C ILE A 173 -3.45 -10.63 -15.42
N ASN A 174 -4.65 -11.13 -15.28
CA ASN A 174 -5.08 -12.43 -15.80
C ASN A 174 -5.78 -12.22 -17.13
N ASN A 175 -5.61 -13.15 -18.10
CA ASN A 175 -6.34 -13.14 -19.36
C ASN A 175 -7.79 -13.58 -19.17
N ARG A 176 -8.42 -13.19 -18.07
CA ARG A 176 -9.82 -13.47 -17.83
C ARG A 176 -10.68 -12.54 -18.71
N LEU A 177 -10.91 -12.95 -19.94
CA LEU A 177 -12.01 -12.43 -20.75
C LEU A 177 -13.30 -13.00 -20.17
N GLN A 178 -13.92 -12.26 -19.27
CA GLN A 178 -15.23 -12.63 -18.73
C GLN A 178 -16.31 -12.34 -19.78
N GLU A 179 -16.62 -13.33 -20.58
CA GLU A 179 -17.68 -13.20 -21.59
C GLU A 179 -19.09 -13.28 -20.98
N ASN A 180 -19.25 -13.86 -19.77
CA ASN A 180 -20.54 -13.98 -19.08
C ASN A 180 -20.35 -13.83 -17.56
N CYS A 181 -20.34 -12.62 -17.07
CA CYS A 181 -20.17 -12.37 -15.63
C CYS A 181 -21.50 -12.10 -14.95
N SER A 182 -22.03 -13.08 -14.27
CA SER A 182 -22.98 -12.87 -13.18
C SER A 182 -22.18 -12.74 -11.86
N LEU A 183 -22.59 -11.86 -10.96
CA LEU A 183 -22.02 -11.78 -9.62
C LEU A 183 -22.28 -13.09 -8.88
N SER A 184 -21.23 -13.81 -8.54
CA SER A 184 -21.27 -15.10 -7.86
C SER A 184 -20.26 -15.18 -6.71
N ASN A 185 -19.07 -14.63 -6.89
CA ASN A 185 -17.96 -14.73 -5.95
C ASN A 185 -17.50 -13.34 -5.47
N ILE A 186 -17.61 -13.09 -4.18
CA ILE A 186 -17.18 -11.85 -3.55
C ILE A 186 -15.98 -12.14 -2.65
N VAL A 187 -14.89 -11.36 -2.79
CA VAL A 187 -13.68 -11.55 -2.01
C VAL A 187 -13.44 -10.39 -1.03
N PHE A 188 -12.97 -10.73 0.15
CA PHE A 188 -12.36 -9.84 1.14
C PHE A 188 -10.90 -10.21 1.29
N ILE A 189 -9.99 -9.22 1.29
CA ILE A 189 -8.55 -9.48 1.43
C ILE A 189 -7.97 -8.51 2.45
N GLY A 190 -7.35 -9.04 3.49
CA GLY A 190 -6.66 -8.18 4.45
C GLY A 190 -6.03 -8.92 5.62
N ASN A 191 -4.86 -8.47 6.04
CA ASN A 191 -4.31 -8.83 7.32
C ASN A 191 -5.04 -8.06 8.41
N ASN A 192 -5.23 -8.67 9.60
CA ASN A 192 -6.00 -8.06 10.67
C ASN A 192 -7.46 -7.76 10.27
N ILE A 193 -8.15 -8.80 9.84
CA ILE A 193 -9.49 -8.74 9.22
C ILE A 193 -10.53 -8.05 10.10
N GLN A 194 -10.39 -8.09 11.43
CA GLN A 194 -11.30 -7.41 12.35
C GLN A 194 -11.29 -5.89 12.19
N TYR A 195 -10.09 -5.28 12.10
CA TYR A 195 -9.97 -3.83 11.89
C TYR A 195 -10.34 -3.40 10.46
N LYS A 196 -10.42 -4.36 9.54
CA LYS A 196 -10.77 -4.11 8.14
C LYS A 196 -12.23 -4.38 7.83
N GLY A 197 -13.09 -4.47 8.86
CA GLY A 197 -14.55 -4.54 8.70
C GLY A 197 -15.08 -5.91 8.30
N ILE A 198 -14.43 -7.01 8.73
CA ILE A 198 -14.90 -8.37 8.43
C ILE A 198 -16.36 -8.60 8.84
N GLU A 199 -16.85 -7.88 9.86
CA GLU A 199 -18.23 -7.99 10.34
C GLU A 199 -19.22 -7.59 9.24
N ASP A 200 -19.03 -6.47 8.56
CA ASP A 200 -19.89 -6.03 7.46
C ASP A 200 -19.81 -7.00 6.27
N PHE A 201 -18.64 -7.60 6.02
CA PHE A 201 -18.49 -8.63 5.00
C PHE A 201 -19.30 -9.89 5.31
N LEU A 202 -19.30 -10.32 6.56
CA LEU A 202 -20.07 -11.49 7.00
C LEU A 202 -21.58 -11.21 7.05
N LEU A 203 -21.99 -9.98 7.42
CA LEU A 203 -23.39 -9.55 7.32
C LEU A 203 -23.87 -9.53 5.86
N ALA A 204 -23.00 -9.18 4.91
CA ALA A 204 -23.31 -9.31 3.49
C ALA A 204 -23.48 -10.78 3.09
N ALA A 205 -22.63 -11.68 3.57
CA ALA A 205 -22.78 -13.12 3.31
C ALA A 205 -24.11 -13.69 3.84
N GLU A 206 -24.55 -13.23 5.01
CA GLU A 206 -25.86 -13.58 5.57
C GLU A 206 -27.01 -13.05 4.71
N SER A 207 -26.87 -11.82 4.18
CA SER A 207 -27.89 -11.16 3.35
C SER A 207 -28.01 -11.77 1.95
N TYR A 208 -26.95 -12.41 1.43
CA TYR A 208 -26.88 -12.96 0.06
C TYR A 208 -26.47 -14.43 0.05
N PRO A 209 -27.31 -15.36 0.52
CA PRO A 209 -26.95 -16.78 0.68
C PRO A 209 -26.67 -17.52 -0.64
N THR A 210 -27.04 -16.96 -1.79
CA THR A 210 -26.76 -17.52 -3.12
C THR A 210 -25.40 -17.13 -3.68
N LEU A 211 -24.72 -16.12 -3.09
CA LEU A 211 -23.37 -15.71 -3.44
C LEU A 211 -22.36 -16.43 -2.55
N ILE A 212 -21.15 -16.63 -3.05
CA ILE A 212 -20.02 -17.21 -2.29
C ILE A 212 -19.09 -16.09 -1.86
N PHE A 213 -18.75 -16.09 -0.59
CA PHE A 213 -17.90 -15.08 0.04
C PHE A 213 -16.56 -15.69 0.42
N HIS A 214 -15.49 -15.16 -0.18
CA HIS A 214 -14.12 -15.63 0.01
C HIS A 214 -13.34 -14.69 0.92
N CYS A 215 -12.80 -15.17 2.03
CA CYS A 215 -12.02 -14.38 2.97
C CYS A 215 -10.54 -14.79 2.91
N VAL A 216 -9.66 -13.83 2.66
CA VAL A 216 -8.21 -14.03 2.59
C VAL A 216 -7.50 -13.16 3.64
N GLY A 217 -6.56 -13.74 4.36
CA GLY A 217 -5.78 -13.07 5.41
C GLY A 217 -6.06 -13.60 6.82
N GLY A 218 -5.88 -12.80 7.87
CA GLY A 218 -6.32 -13.20 9.21
C GLY A 218 -5.26 -13.38 10.29
N HIS A 219 -4.03 -12.98 10.05
CA HIS A 219 -2.89 -13.24 10.98
C HIS A 219 -2.95 -12.56 12.35
N GLN A 220 -3.94 -11.75 12.65
CA GLN A 220 -4.07 -11.01 13.92
C GLN A 220 -5.45 -11.14 14.58
N MET A 221 -6.25 -12.10 14.16
CA MET A 221 -7.48 -12.42 14.89
C MET A 221 -7.16 -13.27 16.12
N ARG A 222 -8.00 -13.15 17.15
CA ARG A 222 -8.14 -14.21 18.14
C ARG A 222 -8.47 -15.48 17.36
N ASP A 223 -7.65 -16.52 17.50
CA ASP A 223 -7.83 -17.79 16.81
C ASP A 223 -9.29 -18.26 16.94
N GLY A 224 -9.91 -18.61 15.82
CA GLY A 224 -11.27 -19.14 15.75
C GLY A 224 -12.41 -18.11 15.73
N LEU A 225 -12.16 -16.81 15.76
CA LEU A 225 -13.26 -15.81 15.78
C LEU A 225 -14.10 -15.83 14.48
N LEU A 226 -13.46 -16.02 13.33
CA LEU A 226 -14.17 -16.10 12.04
C LEU A 226 -15.02 -17.37 11.98
N GLU A 227 -14.44 -18.50 12.37
CA GLU A 227 -15.12 -19.79 12.42
C GLU A 227 -16.26 -19.77 13.44
N GLU A 228 -16.06 -19.12 14.59
CA GLU A 228 -17.10 -18.93 15.61
C GLU A 228 -18.27 -18.10 15.05
N TYR A 229 -18.00 -16.98 14.35
CA TYR A 229 -19.02 -16.15 13.71
C TYR A 229 -19.77 -16.91 12.62
N VAL A 230 -19.06 -17.56 11.71
CA VAL A 230 -19.63 -18.37 10.62
C VAL A 230 -20.55 -19.48 11.20
N LYS A 231 -20.12 -20.14 12.27
CA LYS A 231 -20.91 -21.17 12.95
C LYS A 231 -22.13 -20.61 13.67
N LEU A 232 -21.99 -19.48 14.37
CA LEU A 232 -23.05 -18.83 15.13
C LEU A 232 -24.19 -18.40 14.18
N HIS A 233 -23.84 -17.79 13.03
CA HIS A 233 -24.79 -17.33 12.03
C HIS A 233 -25.17 -18.40 11.00
N LYS A 234 -24.67 -19.64 11.13
CA LYS A 234 -24.94 -20.77 10.23
C LYS A 234 -24.67 -20.44 8.76
N LEU A 235 -23.62 -19.68 8.48
CA LEU A 235 -23.25 -19.30 7.13
C LEU A 235 -22.65 -20.51 6.40
N HIS A 236 -23.21 -20.87 5.26
CA HIS A 236 -22.74 -21.97 4.42
C HIS A 236 -22.01 -21.52 3.17
N ASN A 237 -21.98 -20.21 2.93
CA ASN A 237 -21.47 -19.56 1.73
C ASN A 237 -20.20 -18.74 2.00
N VAL A 238 -19.50 -18.97 3.10
CA VAL A 238 -18.22 -18.31 3.45
C VAL A 238 -17.08 -19.32 3.37
N ILE A 239 -16.06 -19.00 2.57
CA ILE A 239 -14.85 -19.80 2.41
C ILE A 239 -13.65 -19.01 2.95
N TYR A 240 -12.94 -19.56 3.91
CA TYR A 240 -11.73 -18.96 4.47
C TYR A 240 -10.48 -19.62 3.89
N HIS A 241 -9.63 -18.81 3.24
CA HIS A 241 -8.41 -19.26 2.56
C HIS A 241 -7.14 -19.12 3.41
N GLY A 242 -7.22 -18.43 4.55
CA GLY A 242 -6.01 -18.09 5.32
C GLY A 242 -5.14 -17.09 4.57
N GLN A 243 -3.83 -17.12 4.87
CA GLN A 243 -2.86 -16.29 4.14
C GLN A 243 -2.45 -16.93 2.82
N LEU A 244 -2.49 -16.13 1.77
CA LEU A 244 -2.04 -16.52 0.43
C LEU A 244 -0.80 -15.72 0.04
N ASP A 245 0.11 -16.35 -0.69
CA ASP A 245 1.16 -15.64 -1.39
C ASP A 245 0.62 -14.95 -2.66
N HIS A 246 1.44 -14.13 -3.32
CA HIS A 246 0.99 -13.38 -4.50
C HIS A 246 0.54 -14.28 -5.66
N THR A 247 1.13 -15.46 -5.84
CA THR A 247 0.76 -16.40 -6.91
C THR A 247 -0.59 -17.05 -6.60
N GLN A 248 -0.76 -17.52 -5.36
CA GLN A 248 -2.01 -18.09 -4.89
C GLN A 248 -3.15 -17.06 -4.94
N LEU A 249 -2.85 -15.81 -4.52
CA LEU A 249 -3.81 -14.71 -4.58
C LEU A 249 -4.22 -14.39 -6.03
N SER A 250 -3.25 -14.28 -6.94
CA SER A 250 -3.54 -14.03 -8.36
C SER A 250 -4.42 -15.14 -8.98
N ASN A 251 -4.17 -16.41 -8.61
CA ASN A 251 -5.00 -17.53 -9.06
C ASN A 251 -6.43 -17.43 -8.50
N LEU A 252 -6.58 -17.13 -7.20
CA LEU A 252 -7.89 -16.95 -6.59
C LEU A 252 -8.66 -15.79 -7.26
N LEU A 253 -7.99 -14.66 -7.48
CA LEU A 253 -8.62 -13.48 -8.09
C LEU A 253 -9.16 -13.75 -9.51
N SER A 254 -8.64 -14.73 -10.23
CA SER A 254 -9.19 -15.12 -11.53
C SER A 254 -10.61 -15.67 -11.47
N GLU A 255 -11.09 -16.08 -10.30
CA GLU A 255 -12.44 -16.63 -10.06
C GLU A 255 -13.36 -15.65 -9.35
N MET A 256 -12.86 -14.46 -8.94
CA MET A 256 -13.62 -13.48 -8.16
C MET A 256 -14.30 -12.45 -9.06
N ASP A 257 -15.47 -11.99 -8.66
CA ASP A 257 -16.28 -11.04 -9.44
C ASP A 257 -16.27 -9.63 -8.84
N LEU A 258 -16.20 -9.53 -7.53
CA LEU A 258 -16.23 -8.28 -6.77
C LEU A 258 -15.34 -8.40 -5.53
N MET A 259 -14.57 -7.38 -5.22
CA MET A 259 -13.97 -7.22 -3.91
C MET A 259 -14.89 -6.35 -3.04
N PHE A 260 -15.34 -6.86 -1.89
CA PHE A 260 -15.95 -6.03 -0.86
C PHE A 260 -14.93 -5.76 0.25
N PHE A 261 -14.54 -4.49 0.38
CA PHE A 261 -13.51 -4.04 1.31
C PHE A 261 -14.07 -2.99 2.29
N PRO A 262 -14.76 -3.43 3.34
CA PRO A 262 -15.47 -2.55 4.29
C PRO A 262 -14.54 -1.96 5.37
N SER A 263 -13.27 -1.70 5.05
CA SER A 263 -12.36 -0.99 5.95
C SER A 263 -12.75 0.48 6.06
N ARG A 264 -12.66 1.03 7.29
CA ARG A 264 -12.94 2.45 7.54
C ARG A 264 -11.69 3.28 7.81
N SER A 265 -10.51 2.65 7.80
CA SER A 265 -9.25 3.37 8.05
C SER A 265 -8.10 2.70 7.30
N GLU A 266 -7.68 3.33 6.23
CA GLU A 266 -6.56 2.89 5.40
C GLU A 266 -5.65 4.07 5.06
N GLY A 267 -4.41 3.75 4.71
CA GLY A 267 -3.54 4.73 4.06
C GLY A 267 -3.76 4.73 2.55
N PHE A 268 -3.28 3.67 1.92
CA PHE A 268 -3.48 3.38 0.50
C PHE A 268 -3.46 1.86 0.31
N PRO A 269 -4.63 1.22 0.28
CA PRO A 269 -4.73 -0.23 0.31
C PRO A 269 -4.39 -0.82 -1.06
N LYS A 270 -3.13 -1.22 -1.25
CA LYS A 270 -2.61 -1.78 -2.51
C LYS A 270 -3.43 -2.97 -3.02
N VAL A 271 -3.99 -3.74 -2.11
CA VAL A 271 -4.82 -4.90 -2.46
C VAL A 271 -6.01 -4.52 -3.36
N MET A 272 -6.57 -3.31 -3.22
CA MET A 272 -7.63 -2.83 -4.11
C MET A 272 -7.13 -2.63 -5.54
N LEU A 273 -5.88 -2.23 -5.70
CA LEU A 273 -5.26 -2.08 -7.02
C LEU A 273 -4.79 -3.42 -7.59
N GLU A 274 -4.36 -4.33 -6.74
CA GLU A 274 -4.01 -5.71 -7.11
C GLU A 274 -5.25 -6.45 -7.63
N THR A 275 -6.39 -6.32 -6.93
CA THR A 275 -7.67 -6.87 -7.40
C THR A 275 -8.16 -6.19 -8.68
N ALA A 276 -8.01 -4.87 -8.76
CA ALA A 276 -8.35 -4.13 -9.97
C ALA A 276 -7.54 -4.60 -11.19
N CYS A 277 -6.24 -4.86 -11.05
CA CYS A 277 -5.41 -5.45 -12.10
C CYS A 277 -5.92 -6.81 -12.57
N ALA A 278 -6.51 -7.60 -11.67
CA ALA A 278 -7.10 -8.90 -12.00
C ALA A 278 -8.52 -8.77 -12.64
N GLY A 279 -9.01 -7.56 -12.83
CA GLY A 279 -10.37 -7.33 -13.34
C GLY A 279 -11.47 -7.48 -12.29
N VAL A 280 -11.12 -7.42 -11.00
CA VAL A 280 -12.06 -7.51 -9.89
C VAL A 280 -12.29 -6.09 -9.34
N PRO A 281 -13.43 -5.44 -9.67
CA PRO A 281 -13.75 -4.12 -9.16
C PRO A 281 -13.94 -4.13 -7.64
N THR A 282 -13.68 -3.00 -6.99
CA THR A 282 -13.83 -2.89 -5.54
C THR A 282 -15.09 -2.11 -5.17
N LEU A 283 -15.82 -2.65 -4.18
CA LEU A 283 -16.83 -1.96 -3.39
C LEU A 283 -16.20 -1.66 -2.02
N CYS A 284 -16.11 -0.39 -1.61
CA CYS A 284 -15.47 0.00 -0.35
C CYS A 284 -16.15 1.20 0.30
N TYR A 285 -15.76 1.49 1.54
CA TYR A 285 -16.17 2.73 2.22
C TYR A 285 -15.26 3.91 1.85
N GLY A 286 -15.84 5.14 1.93
CA GLY A 286 -15.17 6.39 1.58
C GLY A 286 -14.36 7.05 2.71
N ASP A 287 -14.36 6.49 3.92
CA ASP A 287 -13.81 7.09 5.14
C ASP A 287 -12.31 7.48 5.07
N TYR A 288 -11.59 6.97 4.10
CA TYR A 288 -10.14 7.19 3.89
C TYR A 288 -9.80 7.78 2.53
N GLY A 289 -10.80 8.36 1.83
CA GLY A 289 -10.60 9.07 0.57
C GLY A 289 -10.43 8.14 -0.63
N ALA A 290 -11.10 6.98 -0.65
CA ALA A 290 -11.03 6.01 -1.76
C ALA A 290 -11.55 6.61 -3.09
N ASP A 291 -12.39 7.61 -3.04
CA ASP A 291 -12.89 8.40 -4.17
C ASP A 291 -11.79 9.21 -4.90
N GLU A 292 -10.60 9.32 -4.31
CA GLU A 292 -9.43 9.91 -4.98
C GLU A 292 -8.93 9.05 -6.16
N TRP A 293 -9.10 7.72 -6.10
CA TRP A 293 -8.64 6.81 -7.14
C TRP A 293 -9.74 5.94 -7.74
N ILE A 294 -10.84 5.68 -7.03
CA ILE A 294 -12.00 4.95 -7.54
C ILE A 294 -13.07 5.94 -7.99
N THR A 295 -13.54 5.78 -9.22
CA THR A 295 -14.69 6.51 -9.74
C THR A 295 -15.94 5.64 -9.60
N THR A 296 -16.81 6.00 -8.64
CA THR A 296 -18.04 5.25 -8.34
C THR A 296 -18.90 5.02 -9.59
N GLY A 297 -19.26 3.74 -9.80
CA GLY A 297 -20.07 3.30 -10.93
C GLY A 297 -19.31 3.13 -12.24
N LYS A 298 -18.00 3.43 -12.28
CA LYS A 298 -17.15 3.30 -13.46
C LYS A 298 -16.12 2.19 -13.30
N ASP A 299 -15.29 2.24 -12.26
CA ASP A 299 -14.20 1.28 -12.05
C ASP A 299 -14.22 0.64 -10.65
N GLY A 300 -15.27 0.93 -9.88
CA GLY A 300 -15.57 0.41 -8.55
C GLY A 300 -16.75 1.17 -7.94
N TYR A 301 -16.95 0.98 -6.65
CA TYR A 301 -17.95 1.71 -5.87
C TYR A 301 -17.38 2.18 -4.53
N VAL A 302 -17.53 3.46 -4.24
CA VAL A 302 -17.27 4.07 -2.93
C VAL A 302 -18.60 4.43 -2.31
N VAL A 303 -18.88 3.90 -1.13
CA VAL A 303 -20.14 4.08 -0.38
C VAL A 303 -19.84 4.52 1.04
N ASN A 304 -20.87 4.97 1.79
CA ASN A 304 -20.68 5.46 3.16
C ASN A 304 -21.26 4.52 4.21
N THR A 305 -22.25 3.71 3.82
CA THR A 305 -23.01 2.85 4.72
C THR A 305 -23.06 1.42 4.21
N PHE A 306 -23.37 0.50 5.13
CA PHE A 306 -23.58 -0.90 4.77
C PHE A 306 -24.83 -1.09 3.91
N ASP A 307 -25.89 -0.26 4.14
CA ASP A 307 -27.11 -0.33 3.32
C ASP A 307 -26.81 0.08 1.87
N GLU A 308 -26.04 1.14 1.64
CA GLU A 308 -25.57 1.50 0.30
C GLU A 308 -24.73 0.39 -0.34
N ALA A 309 -23.89 -0.30 0.45
CA ALA A 309 -23.13 -1.44 -0.06
C ALA A 309 -24.05 -2.60 -0.51
N LYS A 310 -25.11 -2.89 0.25
CA LYS A 310 -26.12 -3.88 -0.15
C LYS A 310 -26.84 -3.48 -1.44
N GLU A 311 -27.22 -2.21 -1.58
CA GLU A 311 -27.85 -1.70 -2.80
C GLU A 311 -26.95 -1.90 -4.03
N VAL A 312 -25.64 -1.67 -3.88
CA VAL A 312 -24.66 -1.92 -4.95
C VAL A 312 -24.59 -3.41 -5.29
N ILE A 313 -24.49 -4.30 -4.29
CA ILE A 313 -24.47 -5.75 -4.53
C ILE A 313 -25.75 -6.18 -5.27
N HIS A 314 -26.91 -5.73 -4.81
CA HIS A 314 -28.18 -6.04 -5.47
C HIS A 314 -28.23 -5.55 -6.92
N LYS A 315 -27.80 -4.31 -7.16
CA LYS A 315 -27.70 -3.74 -8.51
C LYS A 315 -26.79 -4.56 -9.42
N LEU A 316 -25.68 -5.11 -8.91
CA LEU A 316 -24.74 -5.90 -9.70
C LEU A 316 -25.27 -7.33 -9.99
N ILE A 317 -26.10 -7.87 -9.11
CA ILE A 317 -26.84 -9.12 -9.37
C ILE A 317 -27.80 -8.93 -10.55
N ASP A 318 -28.55 -7.82 -10.54
CA ASP A 318 -29.57 -7.52 -11.53
C ASP A 318 -29.01 -7.10 -12.91
N ARG A 319 -27.75 -6.60 -12.93
CA ARG A 319 -27.13 -6.03 -14.13
C ARG A 319 -25.74 -6.59 -14.38
N PRO A 320 -25.64 -7.83 -14.85
CA PRO A 320 -24.34 -8.48 -15.09
C PRO A 320 -23.51 -7.76 -16.16
N GLU A 321 -24.13 -7.10 -17.15
CA GLU A 321 -23.43 -6.27 -18.15
C GLU A 321 -22.68 -5.10 -17.51
N HIS A 322 -23.22 -4.51 -16.45
CA HIS A 322 -22.56 -3.44 -15.71
C HIS A 322 -21.35 -3.94 -14.91
N LEU A 323 -21.44 -5.14 -14.32
CA LEU A 323 -20.30 -5.78 -13.65
C LEU A 323 -19.16 -6.03 -14.64
N GLN A 324 -19.48 -6.44 -15.87
CA GLN A 324 -18.50 -6.65 -16.94
C GLN A 324 -17.81 -5.33 -17.35
N GLU A 325 -18.56 -4.23 -17.41
CA GLU A 325 -18.01 -2.91 -17.69
C GLU A 325 -17.08 -2.45 -16.56
N LEU A 326 -17.51 -2.59 -15.30
CA LEU A 326 -16.69 -2.30 -14.12
C LEU A 326 -15.39 -3.10 -14.12
N SER A 327 -15.45 -4.39 -14.45
CA SER A 327 -14.27 -5.28 -14.52
C SER A 327 -13.24 -4.76 -15.54
N ARG A 328 -13.67 -4.38 -16.73
CA ARG A 328 -12.78 -3.79 -17.75
C ARG A 328 -12.15 -2.50 -17.26
N ASN A 329 -12.94 -1.61 -16.68
CA ASN A 329 -12.46 -0.32 -16.18
C ASN A 329 -11.55 -0.47 -14.96
N ALA A 330 -11.79 -1.49 -14.10
CA ALA A 330 -10.92 -1.81 -12.99
C ALA A 330 -9.50 -2.18 -13.45
N ILE A 331 -9.35 -2.95 -14.54
CA ILE A 331 -8.03 -3.25 -15.12
C ILE A 331 -7.30 -1.96 -15.50
N GLU A 332 -8.00 -1.03 -16.14
CA GLU A 332 -7.39 0.25 -16.53
C GLU A 332 -7.06 1.11 -15.30
N LEU A 333 -7.87 1.06 -14.24
CA LEU A 333 -7.54 1.65 -12.94
C LEU A 333 -6.24 1.04 -12.39
N GLY A 334 -6.15 -0.29 -12.27
CA GLY A 334 -4.97 -0.96 -11.75
C GLY A 334 -3.69 -0.64 -12.54
N LYS A 335 -3.77 -0.61 -13.87
CA LYS A 335 -2.65 -0.23 -14.74
C LYS A 335 -2.14 1.19 -14.50
N ARG A 336 -3.00 2.15 -14.20
CA ARG A 336 -2.58 3.54 -13.90
C ARG A 336 -1.68 3.61 -12.67
N PHE A 337 -1.82 2.66 -11.74
CA PHE A 337 -1.02 2.55 -10.52
C PHE A 337 0.10 1.51 -10.61
N ASP A 338 0.49 1.08 -11.82
CA ASP A 338 1.70 0.26 -12.00
C ASP A 338 2.95 1.07 -11.63
N TRP A 339 3.88 0.45 -10.89
CA TRP A 339 5.16 1.07 -10.54
C TRP A 339 5.92 1.61 -11.75
N LYS A 340 5.82 0.95 -12.91
CA LYS A 340 6.45 1.42 -14.18
C LYS A 340 5.94 2.78 -14.63
N ILE A 341 4.73 3.16 -14.21
CA ILE A 341 4.13 4.47 -14.51
C ILE A 341 4.44 5.43 -13.39
N LEU A 342 4.12 5.07 -12.15
CA LEU A 342 4.22 5.96 -10.99
C LEU A 342 5.66 6.33 -10.61
N VAL A 343 6.63 5.49 -10.95
CA VAL A 343 8.04 5.79 -10.66
C VAL A 343 8.50 7.11 -11.28
N LYS A 344 7.89 7.55 -12.38
CA LYS A 344 8.21 8.84 -13.03
C LYS A 344 7.96 10.03 -12.12
N ASP A 345 6.84 10.04 -11.39
CA ASP A 345 6.52 11.10 -10.43
C ASP A 345 7.55 11.14 -9.29
N TRP A 346 7.98 9.95 -8.82
CA TRP A 346 9.04 9.83 -7.83
C TRP A 346 10.38 10.32 -8.37
N GLU A 347 10.73 9.98 -9.61
CA GLU A 347 11.96 10.45 -10.26
C GLU A 347 11.99 11.98 -10.39
N GLU A 348 10.90 12.58 -10.84
CA GLU A 348 10.78 14.04 -10.98
C GLU A 348 10.97 14.74 -9.64
N GLU A 349 10.35 14.22 -8.58
CA GLU A 349 10.50 14.79 -7.24
C GLU A 349 11.91 14.61 -6.67
N ILE A 350 12.54 13.43 -6.87
CA ILE A 350 13.92 13.19 -6.46
C ILE A 350 14.87 14.18 -7.17
N VAL A 351 14.70 14.38 -8.49
CA VAL A 351 15.48 15.37 -9.25
C VAL A 351 15.24 16.78 -8.72
N ARG A 352 13.99 17.16 -8.45
CA ARG A 352 13.63 18.46 -7.90
C ARG A 352 14.24 18.72 -6.52
N ILE A 353 14.29 17.68 -5.67
CA ILE A 353 14.89 17.76 -4.35
C ILE A 353 16.42 17.89 -4.45
N ALA A 354 17.05 17.12 -5.34
CA ALA A 354 18.51 17.14 -5.53
C ALA A 354 19.03 18.50 -6.02
N ASN A 355 18.25 19.21 -6.83
CA ASN A 355 18.62 20.49 -7.43
C ASN A 355 18.37 21.72 -6.52
N LYS A 356 17.84 21.52 -5.33
CA LYS A 356 17.68 22.56 -4.28
C LYS A 356 18.89 22.63 -3.36
#